data_b33fe5839353ec73ff316609e7c58e89
#
_entry.id   b33fe5839353ec73ff316609e7c58e89
#
_cell.length_a   1.000
_cell.length_b   1.000
_cell.length_c   1.000
_cell.angle_alpha   90.00
_cell.angle_beta   90.00
_cell.angle_gamma   90.00
#
_symmetry.space_group_name_H-M   'P 1'
#
loop_
_entity.id
_entity.type
_entity.pdbx_description
1 polymer ?
#
loop_
_entity_poly.entity_id
_entity_poly.type
_entity_poly.pdbx_seq_one_letter_code
_entity_poly.pdbx_strand_id
1 'polypeptide(L)'
;MFKRKALEKLKYWKEKKAPKYSVLLEGARRVGKSTIAEEFAKQEYRSYIKVDFANITQDVLDVFDDIANLDIFFLRLQTATGITLYKRESVIIFDEIQLMPKVRQAIKYLVADGRYDYIET
;
A
#
# COMPACT_ATOMS: atom_id res chain seq x y z
N MET A 1 -19.75 8.95 -10.34
CA MET A 1 -19.00 7.75 -10.77
C MET A 1 -17.97 7.40 -9.72
N PHE A 2 -17.90 6.14 -9.36
CA PHE A 2 -16.99 5.68 -8.29
C PHE A 2 -15.52 5.94 -8.65
N LYS A 3 -15.10 5.57 -9.86
CA LYS A 3 -13.71 5.75 -10.30
C LYS A 3 -13.25 7.19 -10.21
N ARG A 4 -14.05 8.12 -10.69
CA ARG A 4 -13.72 9.54 -10.67
C ARG A 4 -13.56 10.07 -9.24
N LYS A 5 -14.50 9.73 -8.37
CA LYS A 5 -14.47 10.15 -6.96
C LYS A 5 -13.28 9.54 -6.23
N ALA A 6 -12.97 8.27 -6.51
CA ALA A 6 -11.84 7.59 -5.90
C ALA A 6 -10.52 8.23 -6.32
N LEU A 7 -10.35 8.55 -7.60
CA LEU A 7 -9.13 9.22 -8.08
C LEU A 7 -8.97 10.62 -7.49
N GLU A 8 -10.07 11.38 -7.37
CA GLU A 8 -10.05 12.69 -6.73
C GLU A 8 -9.65 12.58 -5.27
N LYS A 9 -10.19 11.59 -4.54
CA LYS A 9 -9.83 11.32 -3.15
C LYS A 9 -8.35 10.98 -3.01
N LEU A 10 -7.82 10.13 -3.89
CA LEU A 10 -6.42 9.73 -3.85
C LEU A 10 -5.49 10.92 -4.15
N LYS A 11 -5.82 11.75 -5.12
CA LYS A 11 -5.02 12.93 -5.43
C LYS A 11 -4.99 13.91 -4.26
N TYR A 12 -6.15 14.17 -3.67
CA TYR A 12 -6.24 15.04 -2.49
C TYR A 12 -5.41 14.49 -1.33
N TRP A 13 -5.55 13.19 -1.05
CA TRP A 13 -4.78 12.53 -0.01
C TRP A 13 -3.28 12.67 -0.25
N LYS A 14 -2.81 12.37 -1.46
CA LYS A 14 -1.39 12.43 -1.78
C LYS A 14 -0.83 13.84 -1.57
N GLU A 15 -1.56 14.86 -1.98
CA GLU A 15 -1.12 16.26 -1.87
C GLU A 15 -1.20 16.80 -0.46
N LYS A 16 -2.25 16.45 0.30
CA LYS A 16 -2.59 17.13 1.56
C LYS A 16 -2.39 16.28 2.81
N LYS A 17 -2.45 14.95 2.72
CA LYS A 17 -2.47 14.07 3.89
C LYS A 17 -1.27 13.14 3.99
N ALA A 18 -0.79 12.57 2.89
CA ALA A 18 0.46 11.85 2.90
C ALA A 18 1.59 12.86 3.12
N PRO A 19 2.63 12.59 3.87
CA PRO A 19 3.04 11.32 4.45
C PRO A 19 2.46 11.02 5.85
N LYS A 20 1.55 11.80 6.37
CA LYS A 20 1.06 11.63 7.75
C LYS A 20 -0.04 10.58 7.91
N TYR A 21 -0.73 10.24 6.83
CA TYR A 21 -1.86 9.32 6.87
C TYR A 21 -1.80 8.36 5.69
N SER A 22 -2.20 7.10 5.92
CA SER A 22 -2.57 6.20 4.84
C SER A 22 -3.96 6.60 4.33
N VAL A 23 -4.38 6.04 3.20
CA VAL A 23 -5.72 6.22 2.69
C VAL A 23 -6.40 4.87 2.54
N LEU A 24 -7.67 4.80 2.91
CA LEU A 24 -8.49 3.60 2.72
C LEU A 24 -9.52 3.89 1.61
N LEU A 25 -9.48 3.08 0.56
CA LEU A 25 -10.52 3.10 -0.46
C LEU A 25 -11.63 2.14 -0.06
N GLU A 26 -12.79 2.69 0.27
CA GLU A 26 -13.98 1.93 0.61
C GLU A 26 -14.89 1.79 -0.59
N GLY A 27 -15.73 0.77 -0.57
CA GLY A 27 -16.71 0.52 -1.61
C GLY A 27 -17.05 -0.96 -1.68
N ALA A 28 -18.12 -1.27 -2.38
CA ALA A 28 -18.55 -2.63 -2.55
C ALA A 28 -17.52 -3.44 -3.33
N ARG A 29 -17.55 -4.75 -3.16
CA ARG A 29 -16.76 -5.67 -3.98
C ARG A 29 -17.04 -5.42 -5.45
N ARG A 30 -16.04 -5.61 -6.29
CA ARG A 30 -16.14 -5.53 -7.75
C ARG A 30 -16.38 -4.12 -8.29
N VAL A 31 -16.16 -3.08 -7.47
CA VAL A 31 -16.18 -1.70 -7.99
C VAL A 31 -14.82 -1.25 -8.52
N GLY A 32 -13.83 -2.16 -8.51
CA GLY A 32 -12.51 -1.86 -9.09
C GLY A 32 -11.56 -1.09 -8.18
N LYS A 33 -11.71 -1.17 -6.86
CA LYS A 33 -10.83 -0.45 -5.92
C LYS A 33 -9.36 -0.75 -6.14
N SER A 34 -9.02 -2.03 -6.23
CA SER A 34 -7.65 -2.48 -6.44
C SER A 34 -7.08 -1.96 -7.75
N THR A 35 -7.86 -2.04 -8.82
CA THR A 35 -7.46 -1.55 -10.15
C THR A 35 -7.24 -0.04 -10.14
N ILE A 36 -8.12 0.70 -9.47
CA ILE A 36 -8.01 2.16 -9.37
C ILE A 36 -6.77 2.54 -8.58
N ALA A 37 -6.50 1.85 -7.45
CA ALA A 37 -5.32 2.09 -6.65
C ALA A 37 -4.04 1.87 -7.46
N GLU A 38 -3.98 0.78 -8.23
CA GLU A 38 -2.81 0.50 -9.08
C GLU A 38 -2.66 1.53 -10.20
N GLU A 39 -3.75 1.92 -10.85
CA GLU A 39 -3.73 2.93 -11.90
C GLU A 39 -3.19 4.26 -11.35
N PHE A 40 -3.66 4.66 -10.18
CA PHE A 40 -3.17 5.85 -9.51
C PHE A 40 -1.66 5.73 -9.18
N ALA A 41 -1.26 4.59 -8.64
CA ALA A 41 0.14 4.36 -8.28
C ALA A 41 1.05 4.43 -9.50
N LYS A 42 0.65 3.85 -10.62
CA LYS A 42 1.44 3.91 -11.86
C LYS A 42 1.63 5.32 -12.37
N GLN A 43 0.62 6.18 -12.20
CA GLN A 43 0.66 7.55 -12.69
C GLN A 43 1.42 8.48 -11.77
N GLU A 44 1.33 8.29 -10.45
CA GLU A 44 1.75 9.27 -9.47
C GLU A 44 3.02 8.92 -8.71
N TYR A 45 3.53 7.69 -8.84
CA TYR A 45 4.70 7.23 -8.10
C TYR A 45 5.75 6.64 -9.01
N ARG A 46 6.99 6.70 -8.58
CA ARG A 46 8.12 6.13 -9.30
C ARG A 46 8.04 4.60 -9.34
N SER A 47 7.63 3.99 -8.24
CA SER A 47 7.36 2.55 -8.18
C SER A 47 6.25 2.27 -7.17
N TYR A 48 5.67 1.08 -7.25
CA TYR A 48 4.70 0.63 -6.26
C TYR A 48 4.79 -0.88 -6.08
N ILE A 49 4.42 -1.32 -4.89
CA ILE A 49 4.24 -2.74 -4.61
C ILE A 49 2.79 -2.94 -4.19
N LYS A 50 2.11 -3.90 -4.84
CA LYS A 50 0.77 -4.31 -4.43
C LYS A 50 0.88 -5.64 -3.71
N VAL A 51 0.43 -5.66 -2.46
CA VAL A 51 0.32 -6.87 -1.65
C VAL A 51 -1.14 -7.27 -1.62
N ASP A 52 -1.48 -8.33 -2.34
CA ASP A 52 -2.85 -8.86 -2.39
C ASP A 52 -2.97 -10.00 -1.36
N PHE A 53 -3.57 -9.70 -0.21
CA PHE A 53 -3.68 -10.69 0.86
C PHE A 53 -4.63 -11.84 0.54
N ALA A 54 -5.49 -11.69 -0.46
CA ALA A 54 -6.36 -12.79 -0.89
C ALA A 54 -5.60 -13.85 -1.71
N ASN A 55 -4.49 -13.45 -2.35
CA ASN A 55 -3.69 -14.32 -3.23
C ASN A 55 -2.20 -14.21 -2.94
N ILE A 56 -1.84 -13.97 -1.68
CA ILE A 56 -0.45 -13.75 -1.30
C ILE A 56 0.37 -15.04 -1.44
N THR A 57 1.59 -14.90 -2.00
CA THR A 57 2.53 -16.01 -2.06
C THR A 57 3.21 -16.19 -0.71
N GLN A 58 3.75 -17.39 -0.45
CA GLN A 58 4.35 -17.68 0.85
C GLN A 58 5.60 -16.84 1.11
N ASP A 59 6.41 -16.57 0.09
CA ASP A 59 7.61 -15.76 0.24
C ASP A 59 7.28 -14.31 0.63
N VAL A 60 6.24 -13.72 0.05
CA VAL A 60 5.80 -12.38 0.43
C VAL A 60 5.15 -12.40 1.82
N LEU A 61 4.36 -13.42 2.13
CA LEU A 61 3.75 -13.55 3.45
C LEU A 61 4.80 -13.63 4.56
N ASP A 62 5.88 -14.37 4.33
CA ASP A 62 6.96 -14.54 5.30
C ASP A 62 7.67 -13.22 5.62
N VAL A 63 7.68 -12.27 4.70
CA VAL A 63 8.29 -10.96 4.93
C VAL A 63 7.65 -10.24 6.12
N PHE A 64 6.35 -10.45 6.34
CA PHE A 64 5.62 -9.78 7.41
C PHE A 64 6.02 -10.27 8.81
N ASP A 65 6.74 -11.37 8.91
CA ASP A 65 7.32 -11.82 10.18
C ASP A 65 8.33 -10.80 10.73
N ASP A 66 8.94 -9.99 9.85
CA ASP A 66 9.94 -8.99 10.22
C ASP A 66 9.37 -7.57 10.35
N ILE A 67 8.05 -7.43 10.41
CA ILE A 67 7.42 -6.10 10.40
C ILE A 67 7.79 -5.25 11.63
N ALA A 68 8.33 -5.87 12.69
CA ALA A 68 8.83 -5.14 13.84
C ALA A 68 10.19 -4.46 13.56
N ASN A 69 10.92 -4.89 12.52
CA ASN A 69 12.17 -4.26 12.09
C ASN A 69 11.98 -3.78 10.65
N LEU A 70 11.68 -2.51 10.48
CA LEU A 70 11.28 -1.97 9.18
C LEU A 70 12.41 -1.97 8.14
N ASP A 71 13.67 -1.83 8.56
CA ASP A 71 14.79 -1.91 7.62
C ASP A 71 14.85 -3.29 6.97
N ILE A 72 14.73 -4.34 7.75
CA ILE A 72 14.71 -5.72 7.25
C ILE A 72 13.42 -5.98 6.48
N PHE A 73 12.29 -5.52 6.98
CA PHE A 73 11.00 -5.69 6.33
C PHE A 73 11.00 -5.16 4.90
N PHE A 74 11.42 -3.90 4.72
CA PHE A 74 11.42 -3.30 3.39
C PHE A 74 12.46 -3.93 2.47
N LEU A 75 13.62 -4.31 3.00
CA LEU A 75 14.63 -5.00 2.19
C LEU A 75 14.09 -6.33 1.68
N ARG A 76 13.48 -7.13 2.54
CA ARG A 76 12.91 -8.42 2.15
C ARG A 76 11.71 -8.28 1.21
N LEU A 77 10.87 -7.27 1.43
CA LEU A 77 9.73 -7.02 0.55
C LEU A 77 10.18 -6.71 -0.87
N GLN A 78 11.21 -5.88 -1.03
CA GLN A 78 11.78 -5.58 -2.33
C GLN A 78 12.37 -6.83 -2.98
N THR A 79 13.07 -7.66 -2.22
CA THR A 79 13.66 -8.89 -2.74
C THR A 79 12.57 -9.88 -3.18
N ALA A 80 11.55 -10.07 -2.35
CA ALA A 80 10.48 -11.03 -2.66
C ALA A 80 9.63 -10.62 -3.86
N THR A 81 9.46 -9.33 -4.08
CA THR A 81 8.63 -8.82 -5.19
C THR A 81 9.44 -8.46 -6.44
N GLY A 82 10.74 -8.30 -6.31
CA GLY A 82 11.59 -7.82 -7.41
C GLY A 82 11.36 -6.35 -7.75
N ILE A 83 10.72 -5.59 -6.86
CA ILE A 83 10.39 -4.18 -7.08
C ILE A 83 11.20 -3.31 -6.12
N THR A 84 11.90 -2.32 -6.66
CA THR A 84 12.67 -1.37 -5.84
C THR A 84 11.74 -0.28 -5.29
N LEU A 85 11.89 0.03 -4.02
CA LEU A 85 11.18 1.14 -3.36
C LEU A 85 12.10 2.34 -3.22
N TYR A 86 11.54 3.54 -3.44
CA TYR A 86 12.25 4.81 -3.36
C TYR A 86 11.61 5.70 -2.29
N LYS A 87 12.41 6.18 -1.36
CA LYS A 87 11.92 7.02 -0.25
C LYS A 87 11.15 8.22 -0.79
N ARG A 88 9.94 8.41 -0.30
CA ARG A 88 8.99 9.47 -0.66
C ARG A 88 8.56 9.47 -2.14
N GLU A 89 8.92 8.44 -2.90
CA GLU A 89 8.56 8.33 -4.31
C GLU A 89 7.83 7.02 -4.63
N SER A 90 7.59 6.19 -3.63
CA SER A 90 6.92 4.90 -3.82
C SER A 90 5.70 4.77 -2.91
N VAL A 91 4.76 3.92 -3.33
CA VAL A 91 3.56 3.59 -2.56
C VAL A 91 3.41 2.09 -2.46
N ILE A 92 2.93 1.62 -1.31
CA ILE A 92 2.59 0.23 -1.09
C ILE A 92 1.07 0.13 -0.96
N ILE A 93 0.47 -0.74 -1.77
CA ILE A 93 -0.97 -0.99 -1.77
C ILE A 93 -1.21 -2.29 -1.02
N PHE A 94 -1.98 -2.22 0.06
CA PHE A 94 -2.41 -3.39 0.81
C PHE A 94 -3.85 -3.72 0.41
N ASP A 95 -4.01 -4.71 -0.45
CA ASP A 95 -5.30 -5.14 -0.98
C ASP A 95 -5.89 -6.26 -0.12
N GLU A 96 -7.18 -6.16 0.18
CA GLU A 96 -7.88 -7.09 1.07
C GLU A 96 -7.24 -7.13 2.47
N ILE A 97 -6.90 -5.98 3.00
CA ILE A 97 -6.13 -5.84 4.25
C ILE A 97 -6.87 -6.40 5.47
N GLN A 98 -8.20 -6.49 5.42
CA GLN A 98 -8.98 -7.06 6.51
C GLN A 98 -8.64 -8.53 6.78
N LEU A 99 -8.01 -9.21 5.80
CA LEU A 99 -7.57 -10.60 5.97
C LEU A 99 -6.32 -10.71 6.85
N MET A 100 -5.64 -9.58 7.10
CA MET A 100 -4.41 -9.56 7.90
C MET A 100 -4.49 -8.47 8.98
N PRO A 101 -5.23 -8.73 10.09
CA PRO A 101 -5.40 -7.72 11.14
C PRO A 101 -4.09 -7.20 11.74
N LYS A 102 -3.07 -8.05 11.83
CA LYS A 102 -1.75 -7.65 12.35
C LYS A 102 -1.10 -6.59 11.47
N VAL A 103 -1.20 -6.73 10.16
CA VAL A 103 -0.67 -5.75 9.21
C VAL A 103 -1.46 -4.45 9.32
N ARG A 104 -2.78 -4.54 9.38
CA ARG A 104 -3.63 -3.37 9.54
C ARG A 104 -3.27 -2.56 10.79
N GLN A 105 -3.00 -3.24 11.90
CA GLN A 105 -2.57 -2.59 13.13
C GLN A 105 -1.18 -1.95 13.00
N ALA A 106 -0.33 -2.49 12.13
CA ALA A 106 1.03 -1.99 11.95
C ALA A 106 1.11 -0.78 11.02
N ILE A 107 0.06 -0.47 10.26
CA ILE A 107 0.12 0.61 9.26
C ILE A 107 0.49 1.96 9.87
N LYS A 108 0.00 2.28 11.06
CA LYS A 108 0.36 3.53 11.74
C LYS A 108 1.86 3.66 11.96
N TYR A 109 2.55 2.55 12.22
CA TYR A 109 4.00 2.56 12.40
C TYR A 109 4.72 2.70 11.07
N LEU A 110 4.19 2.10 10.01
CA LEU A 110 4.73 2.27 8.66
C LEU A 110 4.60 3.72 8.20
N VAL A 111 3.45 4.34 8.46
CA VAL A 111 3.22 5.75 8.14
C VAL A 111 4.16 6.64 8.95
N ALA A 112 4.30 6.37 10.26
CA ALA A 112 5.19 7.14 11.13
C ALA A 112 6.65 7.03 10.70
N ASP A 113 7.08 5.88 10.19
CA ASP A 113 8.41 5.70 9.60
C ASP A 113 8.67 6.68 8.46
N GLY A 114 7.65 6.95 7.64
CA GLY A 114 7.67 8.04 6.66
C GLY A 114 8.38 7.76 5.34
N ARG A 115 8.93 6.57 5.11
CA ARG A 115 9.66 6.29 3.86
C ARG A 115 8.77 6.25 2.64
N TYR A 116 7.57 5.69 2.76
CA TYR A 116 6.67 5.43 1.65
C TYR A 116 5.26 5.86 1.98
N ASP A 117 4.41 5.93 0.96
CA ASP A 117 2.99 6.15 1.14
C ASP A 117 2.24 4.82 1.12
N TYR A 118 1.03 4.77 1.69
CA TYR A 118 0.27 3.53 1.85
C TYR A 118 -1.18 3.72 1.45
N ILE A 119 -1.67 2.81 0.60
CA ILE A 119 -3.08 2.74 0.19
C ILE A 119 -3.63 1.39 0.67
N GLU A 120 -4.78 1.42 1.34
CA GLU A 120 -5.50 0.24 1.78
C GLU A 120 -6.75 0.05 0.94
N THR A 121 -7.02 -1.16 0.53
CA THR A 121 -8.25 -1.48 -0.19
C THR A 121 -8.96 -2.71 0.38
#